data_891803da33258ff50435f40d409a0eb3
#
_entry.id   891803da33258ff50435f40d409a0eb3
#
_cell.length_a   1.000
_cell.length_b   1.000
_cell.length_c   1.000
_cell.angle_alpha   90.00
_cell.angle_beta   90.00
_cell.angle_gamma   90.00
#
_symmetry.space_group_name_H-M   'P 1'
#
loop_
_entity.id
_entity.type
_entity.pdbx_description
1 polymer ?
#
loop_
_entity_poly.entity_id
_entity_poly.type
_entity_poly.pdbx_seq_one_letter_code
_entity_poly.pdbx_strand_id
1 'polypeptide(L)'
;MSVIDQYLSPAIKHIVAINVIVFLATQLNENFMYSTFALFLPSSHFFHFWQPVTYMFMHGSFLHILFNMYTLVMFGTVLERTIGTRKFLIFYFVTGLGAALLHTGVQYGMVISGMEPLLRALMTPTLGASGAIYGILIGYAMLYPESRLTLLFPPVTLTAKWFVLIFAGIELFAGVTGTGEGIAHFAHLGGLLFGWALMYYWRRSGRLWRR
;
A
#
# COMPACT_ATOMS: atom_id res chain seq x y z
N MET A 1 4.81 30.23 2.79
CA MET A 1 4.91 28.80 2.43
C MET A 1 6.09 28.25 3.23
N SER A 2 5.89 27.24 4.10
CA SER A 2 6.98 26.67 4.89
C SER A 2 7.94 25.87 3.99
N VAL A 3 9.19 25.66 4.45
CA VAL A 3 10.16 24.81 3.73
C VAL A 3 9.55 23.41 3.50
N ILE A 4 8.78 22.91 4.47
CA ILE A 4 8.09 21.63 4.37
C ILE A 4 7.08 21.61 3.20
N ASP A 5 6.37 22.71 2.93
CA ASP A 5 5.39 22.82 1.84
C ASP A 5 6.02 22.74 0.44
N GLN A 6 7.32 23.04 0.32
CA GLN A 6 8.04 22.88 -0.94
C GLN A 6 8.26 21.41 -1.29
N TYR A 7 8.51 20.57 -0.29
CA TYR A 7 8.85 19.16 -0.48
C TYR A 7 7.66 18.23 -0.34
N LEU A 8 6.72 18.52 0.57
CA LEU A 8 5.57 17.66 0.86
C LEU A 8 4.26 18.33 0.44
N SER A 9 3.43 17.62 -0.32
CA SER A 9 2.08 18.06 -0.64
C SER A 9 1.13 17.88 0.57
N PRO A 10 -0.05 18.55 0.59
CA PRO A 10 -0.90 18.59 1.77
C PRO A 10 -1.31 17.23 2.35
N ALA A 11 -1.79 16.29 1.51
CA ALA A 11 -2.19 14.96 2.00
C ALA A 11 -0.97 14.16 2.47
N ILE A 12 0.14 14.20 1.74
CA ILE A 12 1.36 13.48 2.10
C ILE A 12 1.86 13.88 3.48
N LYS A 13 1.89 15.18 3.81
CA LYS A 13 2.29 15.63 5.16
C LYS A 13 1.48 14.95 6.26
N HIS A 14 0.16 14.92 6.11
CA HIS A 14 -0.73 14.35 7.12
C HIS A 14 -0.60 12.83 7.18
N ILE A 15 -0.53 12.15 6.03
CA ILE A 15 -0.38 10.69 6.00
C ILE A 15 0.95 10.28 6.63
N VAL A 16 2.07 10.94 6.29
CA VAL A 16 3.37 10.68 6.92
C VAL A 16 3.33 10.92 8.42
N ALA A 17 2.76 12.05 8.87
CA ALA A 17 2.65 12.37 10.28
C ALA A 17 1.84 11.32 11.06
N ILE A 18 0.69 10.89 10.52
CA ILE A 18 -0.14 9.84 11.14
C ILE A 18 0.65 8.53 11.23
N ASN A 19 1.33 8.10 10.16
CA ASN A 19 2.13 6.87 10.17
C ASN A 19 3.24 6.91 11.23
N VAL A 20 3.94 8.03 11.34
CA VAL A 20 5.00 8.21 12.36
C VAL A 20 4.41 8.16 13.77
N ILE A 21 3.29 8.86 14.04
CA ILE A 21 2.62 8.85 15.34
C ILE A 21 2.15 7.44 15.70
N VAL A 22 1.50 6.74 14.76
CA VAL A 22 1.04 5.36 14.97
C VAL A 22 2.21 4.41 15.20
N PHE A 23 3.31 4.56 14.46
CA PHE A 23 4.52 3.76 14.66
C PHE A 23 5.12 3.96 16.05
N LEU A 24 5.24 5.22 16.52
CA LEU A 24 5.73 5.52 17.87
C LEU A 24 4.78 4.97 18.94
N ALA A 25 3.47 5.09 18.76
CA ALA A 25 2.49 4.49 19.66
C ALA A 25 2.60 2.96 19.71
N THR A 26 2.89 2.31 18.58
CA THR A 26 3.11 0.87 18.51
C THR A 26 4.32 0.44 19.33
N GLN A 27 5.41 1.25 19.38
CA GLN A 27 6.57 0.95 20.23
C GLN A 27 6.25 1.03 21.73
N LEU A 28 5.21 1.77 22.13
CA LEU A 28 4.82 1.89 23.54
C LEU A 28 3.96 0.70 24.02
N ASN A 29 3.10 0.17 23.16
CA ASN A 29 2.25 -0.98 23.50
C ASN A 29 1.91 -1.79 22.24
N GLU A 30 2.84 -2.63 21.83
CA GLU A 30 2.75 -3.41 20.60
C GLU A 30 1.51 -4.32 20.58
N ASN A 31 1.29 -5.09 21.65
CA ASN A 31 0.17 -6.04 21.74
C ASN A 31 -1.20 -5.36 21.54
N PHE A 32 -1.41 -4.24 22.22
CA PHE A 32 -2.64 -3.48 22.09
C PHE A 32 -2.82 -2.91 20.68
N MET A 33 -1.76 -2.32 20.13
CA MET A 33 -1.80 -1.69 18.81
C MET A 33 -2.08 -2.73 17.71
N TYR A 34 -1.40 -3.87 17.76
CA TYR A 34 -1.61 -4.95 16.78
C TYR A 34 -3.02 -5.53 16.88
N SER A 35 -3.47 -5.94 18.07
CA SER A 35 -4.79 -6.55 18.23
C SER A 35 -5.93 -5.60 17.87
N THR A 36 -5.74 -4.30 18.02
CA THR A 36 -6.80 -3.30 17.80
C THR A 36 -6.81 -2.74 16.37
N PHE A 37 -5.64 -2.47 15.78
CA PHE A 37 -5.52 -1.67 14.55
C PHE A 37 -4.96 -2.41 13.35
N ALA A 38 -4.25 -3.53 13.52
CA ALA A 38 -3.83 -4.36 12.39
C ALA A 38 -5.01 -5.12 11.80
N LEU A 39 -4.93 -5.48 10.51
CA LEU A 39 -6.00 -6.18 9.81
C LEU A 39 -5.94 -7.68 10.09
N PHE A 40 -6.99 -8.22 10.67
CA PHE A 40 -7.23 -9.66 10.80
C PHE A 40 -8.33 -10.12 9.84
N LEU A 41 -8.39 -11.43 9.62
CA LEU A 41 -9.52 -12.02 8.90
C LEU A 41 -10.85 -11.69 9.60
N PRO A 42 -11.93 -11.40 8.85
CA PRO A 42 -13.25 -11.09 9.45
C PRO A 42 -13.81 -12.16 10.37
N SER A 43 -13.38 -13.41 10.24
CA SER A 43 -13.74 -14.52 11.14
C SER A 43 -12.88 -14.62 12.40
N SER A 44 -11.82 -13.82 12.52
CA SER A 44 -10.99 -13.76 13.72
C SER A 44 -11.70 -13.01 14.85
N HIS A 45 -11.51 -13.45 16.10
CA HIS A 45 -11.99 -12.71 17.28
C HIS A 45 -11.25 -11.37 17.51
N PHE A 46 -10.11 -11.16 16.85
CA PHE A 46 -9.39 -9.89 16.83
C PHE A 46 -9.89 -8.92 15.76
N PHE A 47 -10.83 -9.34 14.90
CA PHE A 47 -11.31 -8.46 13.84
C PHE A 47 -12.19 -7.34 14.38
N HIS A 48 -11.91 -6.12 13.93
CA HIS A 48 -12.73 -4.94 14.14
C HIS A 48 -13.01 -4.25 12.79
N PHE A 49 -14.21 -3.68 12.64
CA PHE A 49 -14.67 -3.10 11.37
C PHE A 49 -13.85 -1.90 10.87
N TRP A 50 -13.06 -1.26 11.73
CA TRP A 50 -12.15 -0.17 11.35
C TRP A 50 -10.79 -0.64 10.80
N GLN A 51 -10.41 -1.89 11.04
CA GLN A 51 -9.11 -2.44 10.66
C GLN A 51 -8.79 -2.36 9.16
N PRO A 52 -9.76 -2.48 8.22
CA PRO A 52 -9.49 -2.27 6.79
C PRO A 52 -8.96 -0.87 6.44
N VAL A 53 -9.10 0.09 7.35
CA VAL A 53 -8.53 1.44 7.20
C VAL A 53 -7.30 1.62 8.08
N THR A 54 -7.36 1.21 9.34
CA THR A 54 -6.30 1.51 10.32
C THR A 54 -5.00 0.75 10.05
N TYR A 55 -5.08 -0.45 9.48
CA TYR A 55 -3.90 -1.25 9.13
C TYR A 55 -2.94 -0.52 8.17
N MET A 56 -3.49 0.38 7.33
CA MET A 56 -2.73 1.18 6.36
C MET A 56 -1.74 2.15 7.03
N PHE A 57 -1.86 2.38 8.33
CA PHE A 57 -1.02 3.29 9.10
C PHE A 57 -0.08 2.55 10.07
N MET A 58 -0.22 1.23 10.18
CA MET A 58 0.59 0.39 11.05
C MET A 58 1.88 -0.07 10.36
N HIS A 59 2.98 -0.17 11.13
CA HIS A 59 4.25 -0.66 10.61
C HIS A 59 4.98 -1.51 11.65
N GLY A 60 5.49 -2.68 11.24
CA GLY A 60 6.10 -3.65 12.13
C GLY A 60 7.58 -3.43 12.42
N SER A 61 8.28 -2.57 11.66
CA SER A 61 9.69 -2.29 11.87
C SER A 61 10.09 -0.91 11.37
N PHE A 62 11.24 -0.42 11.87
CA PHE A 62 11.78 0.87 11.41
C PHE A 62 12.07 0.89 9.90
N LEU A 63 12.65 -0.17 9.35
CA LEU A 63 12.89 -0.23 7.90
C LEU A 63 11.58 -0.29 7.10
N HIS A 64 10.55 -0.95 7.63
CA HIS A 64 9.24 -1.01 7.00
C HIS A 64 8.63 0.39 6.88
N ILE A 65 8.56 1.16 7.96
CA ILE A 65 8.04 2.53 7.89
C ILE A 65 8.94 3.45 7.04
N LEU A 66 10.26 3.32 7.16
CA LEU A 66 11.22 4.14 6.42
C LEU A 66 11.02 4.02 4.91
N PHE A 67 10.99 2.78 4.38
CA PHE A 67 10.81 2.56 2.94
C PHE A 67 9.41 2.95 2.47
N ASN A 68 8.38 2.69 3.26
CA ASN A 68 7.02 3.12 2.93
C ASN A 68 6.92 4.66 2.85
N MET A 69 7.41 5.38 3.86
CA MET A 69 7.34 6.85 3.86
C MET A 69 8.24 7.46 2.80
N TYR A 70 9.42 6.90 2.55
CA TYR A 70 10.28 7.34 1.46
C TYR A 70 9.56 7.23 0.10
N THR A 71 8.98 6.07 -0.20
CA THR A 71 8.25 5.83 -1.45
C THR A 71 7.01 6.72 -1.55
N LEU A 72 6.26 6.86 -0.46
CA LEU A 72 5.09 7.73 -0.37
C LEU A 72 5.44 9.20 -0.66
N VAL A 73 6.52 9.70 -0.08
CA VAL A 73 6.99 11.08 -0.31
C VAL A 73 7.44 11.27 -1.75
N MET A 74 8.26 10.35 -2.27
CA MET A 74 8.83 10.45 -3.63
C MET A 74 7.75 10.42 -4.72
N PHE A 75 6.89 9.42 -4.70
CA PHE A 75 5.90 9.20 -5.76
C PHE A 75 4.53 9.83 -5.43
N GLY A 76 4.13 9.76 -4.17
CA GLY A 76 2.85 10.30 -3.72
C GLY A 76 2.76 11.81 -3.86
N THR A 77 3.84 12.55 -3.53
CA THR A 77 3.88 14.01 -3.70
C THR A 77 3.68 14.42 -5.17
N VAL A 78 4.33 13.72 -6.09
CA VAL A 78 4.19 13.98 -7.54
C VAL A 78 2.77 13.65 -7.99
N LEU A 79 2.25 12.49 -7.58
CA LEU A 79 0.89 12.07 -7.94
C LEU A 79 -0.16 13.04 -7.39
N GLU A 80 -0.06 13.45 -6.10
CA GLU A 80 -0.98 14.40 -5.48
C GLU A 80 -0.98 15.75 -6.19
N ARG A 81 0.22 16.28 -6.52
CA ARG A 81 0.35 17.56 -7.25
C ARG A 81 -0.27 17.46 -8.65
N THR A 82 -0.25 16.30 -9.26
CA THR A 82 -0.77 16.08 -10.62
C THR A 82 -2.29 15.94 -10.65
N ILE A 83 -2.87 15.10 -9.77
CA ILE A 83 -4.31 14.82 -9.79
C ILE A 83 -5.13 15.63 -8.77
N GLY A 84 -4.45 16.35 -7.89
CA GLY A 84 -5.04 17.15 -6.81
C GLY A 84 -5.32 16.34 -5.54
N THR A 85 -5.28 17.02 -4.38
CA THR A 85 -5.36 16.40 -3.04
C THR A 85 -6.61 15.53 -2.86
N ARG A 86 -7.79 16.00 -3.28
CA ARG A 86 -9.04 15.25 -3.12
C ARG A 86 -9.01 13.89 -3.83
N LYS A 87 -8.56 13.87 -5.09
CA LYS A 87 -8.45 12.62 -5.86
C LYS A 87 -7.34 11.74 -5.33
N PHE A 88 -6.23 12.33 -4.89
CA PHE A 88 -5.15 11.58 -4.27
C PHE A 88 -5.61 10.82 -3.01
N LEU A 89 -6.36 11.48 -2.13
CA LEU A 89 -6.93 10.82 -0.94
C LEU A 89 -7.89 9.69 -1.33
N ILE A 90 -8.80 9.93 -2.28
CA ILE A 90 -9.67 8.86 -2.80
C ILE A 90 -8.82 7.70 -3.35
N PHE A 91 -7.77 8.01 -4.11
CA PHE A 91 -6.88 7.03 -4.69
C PHE A 91 -6.16 6.21 -3.61
N TYR A 92 -5.58 6.87 -2.62
CA TYR A 92 -4.88 6.24 -1.50
C TYR A 92 -5.77 5.25 -0.75
N PHE A 93 -6.97 5.69 -0.37
CA PHE A 93 -7.89 4.82 0.37
C PHE A 93 -8.49 3.70 -0.49
N VAL A 94 -8.85 3.96 -1.74
CA VAL A 94 -9.37 2.92 -2.64
C VAL A 94 -8.32 1.83 -2.89
N THR A 95 -7.06 2.22 -3.10
CA THR A 95 -5.98 1.24 -3.32
C THR A 95 -5.64 0.46 -2.06
N GLY A 96 -5.62 1.11 -0.89
CA GLY A 96 -5.42 0.43 0.38
C GLY A 96 -6.57 -0.52 0.75
N LEU A 97 -7.81 -0.10 0.59
CA LEU A 97 -8.98 -0.98 0.80
C LEU A 97 -9.02 -2.14 -0.22
N GLY A 98 -8.67 -1.86 -1.47
CA GLY A 98 -8.54 -2.90 -2.52
C GLY A 98 -7.43 -3.91 -2.20
N ALA A 99 -6.33 -3.44 -1.63
CA ALA A 99 -5.25 -4.28 -1.12
C ALA A 99 -5.74 -5.20 0.01
N ALA A 100 -6.45 -4.65 1.00
CA ALA A 100 -7.05 -5.42 2.09
C ALA A 100 -8.03 -6.47 1.56
N LEU A 101 -8.89 -6.10 0.60
CA LEU A 101 -9.89 -6.98 0.01
C LEU A 101 -9.24 -8.16 -0.72
N LEU A 102 -8.26 -7.91 -1.60
CA LEU A 102 -7.59 -8.99 -2.33
C LEU A 102 -6.79 -9.90 -1.39
N HIS A 103 -6.04 -9.32 -0.45
CA HIS A 103 -5.30 -10.06 0.57
C HIS A 103 -6.21 -10.99 1.37
N THR A 104 -7.28 -10.45 1.94
CA THR A 104 -8.26 -11.22 2.74
C THR A 104 -8.93 -12.30 1.90
N GLY A 105 -9.31 -11.99 0.65
CA GLY A 105 -9.92 -12.95 -0.27
C GLY A 105 -8.99 -14.11 -0.60
N VAL A 106 -7.72 -13.83 -0.89
CA VAL A 106 -6.71 -14.88 -1.14
C VAL A 106 -6.46 -15.72 0.11
N GLN A 107 -6.34 -15.08 1.28
CA GLN A 107 -6.13 -15.78 2.54
C GLN A 107 -7.29 -16.76 2.84
N TYR A 108 -8.53 -16.35 2.64
CA TYR A 108 -9.69 -17.25 2.73
C TYR A 108 -9.61 -18.40 1.72
N GLY A 109 -9.23 -18.12 0.47
CA GLY A 109 -9.04 -19.15 -0.56
C GLY A 109 -7.99 -20.18 -0.16
N MET A 110 -6.86 -19.74 0.44
CA MET A 110 -5.80 -20.63 0.92
C MET A 110 -6.26 -21.49 2.10
N VAL A 111 -7.07 -20.94 3.00
CA VAL A 111 -7.67 -21.73 4.10
C VAL A 111 -8.63 -22.78 3.56
N ILE A 112 -9.53 -22.41 2.64
CA ILE A 112 -10.53 -23.33 2.06
C ILE A 112 -9.85 -24.46 1.27
N SER A 113 -8.76 -24.16 0.55
CA SER A 113 -7.98 -25.16 -0.21
C SER A 113 -7.05 -26.01 0.65
N GLY A 114 -6.97 -25.76 1.96
CA GLY A 114 -6.07 -26.45 2.88
C GLY A 114 -4.59 -26.08 2.75
N MET A 115 -4.27 -25.03 1.98
CA MET A 115 -2.90 -24.54 1.83
C MET A 115 -2.42 -23.75 3.05
N GLU A 116 -3.34 -23.19 3.85
CA GLU A 116 -3.04 -22.50 5.09
C GLU A 116 -3.92 -23.00 6.23
N PRO A 117 -3.36 -23.32 7.42
CA PRO A 117 -4.15 -23.67 8.59
C PRO A 117 -5.03 -22.51 9.05
N LEU A 118 -6.33 -22.78 9.28
CA LEU A 118 -7.29 -21.77 9.71
C LEU A 118 -6.82 -21.00 10.95
N LEU A 119 -6.30 -21.71 11.97
CA LEU A 119 -5.85 -21.08 13.20
C LEU A 119 -4.72 -20.06 12.94
N ARG A 120 -3.78 -20.40 12.07
CA ARG A 120 -2.71 -19.48 11.68
C ARG A 120 -3.28 -18.24 10.99
N ALA A 121 -4.16 -18.43 10.02
CA ALA A 121 -4.80 -17.33 9.29
C ALA A 121 -5.58 -16.39 10.22
N LEU A 122 -6.29 -16.94 11.22
CA LEU A 122 -7.04 -16.16 12.21
C LEU A 122 -6.15 -15.35 13.17
N MET A 123 -4.91 -15.81 13.39
CA MET A 123 -3.98 -15.20 14.35
C MET A 123 -2.91 -14.31 13.70
N THR A 124 -2.80 -14.33 12.37
CA THR A 124 -1.78 -13.55 11.65
C THR A 124 -2.34 -12.20 11.20
N PRO A 125 -1.87 -11.09 11.79
CA PRO A 125 -2.28 -9.75 11.35
C PRO A 125 -1.54 -9.32 10.09
N THR A 126 -2.20 -8.47 9.31
CA THR A 126 -1.61 -7.74 8.18
C THR A 126 -1.57 -6.26 8.49
N LEU A 127 -0.48 -5.59 8.11
CA LEU A 127 -0.27 -4.18 8.39
C LEU A 127 0.68 -3.55 7.37
N GLY A 128 0.51 -2.26 7.13
CA GLY A 128 1.39 -1.47 6.27
C GLY A 128 0.66 -0.58 5.28
N ALA A 129 1.27 0.57 4.97
CA ALA A 129 0.82 1.45 3.91
C ALA A 129 1.13 0.89 2.50
N SER A 130 1.90 -0.19 2.42
CA SER A 130 2.49 -0.69 1.17
C SER A 130 1.45 -1.02 0.09
N GLY A 131 0.30 -1.58 0.45
CA GLY A 131 -0.79 -1.81 -0.49
C GLY A 131 -1.23 -0.52 -1.20
N ALA A 132 -1.46 0.56 -0.46
CA ALA A 132 -1.77 1.87 -1.04
C ALA A 132 -0.59 2.44 -1.84
N ILE A 133 0.64 2.23 -1.38
CA ILE A 133 1.87 2.70 -2.04
C ILE A 133 2.08 1.99 -3.39
N TYR A 134 1.83 0.69 -3.49
CA TYR A 134 1.84 -0.01 -4.79
C TYR A 134 0.78 0.55 -5.75
N GLY A 135 -0.40 0.96 -5.22
CA GLY A 135 -1.37 1.75 -5.98
C GLY A 135 -0.79 3.08 -6.47
N ILE A 136 -0.07 3.82 -5.62
CA ILE A 136 0.59 5.07 -6.00
C ILE A 136 1.65 4.82 -7.09
N LEU A 137 2.43 3.76 -6.99
CA LEU A 137 3.45 3.41 -7.99
C LEU A 137 2.84 3.14 -9.36
N ILE A 138 1.75 2.36 -9.47
CA ILE A 138 1.07 2.15 -10.75
C ILE A 138 0.43 3.44 -11.26
N GLY A 139 -0.19 4.27 -10.37
CA GLY A 139 -0.73 5.57 -10.74
C GLY A 139 0.33 6.50 -11.32
N TYR A 140 1.50 6.56 -10.68
CA TYR A 140 2.66 7.30 -11.18
C TYR A 140 3.14 6.78 -12.53
N ALA A 141 3.32 5.47 -12.69
CA ALA A 141 3.77 4.86 -13.93
C ALA A 141 2.79 5.06 -15.10
N MET A 142 1.49 5.12 -14.83
CA MET A 142 0.48 5.42 -15.86
C MET A 142 0.51 6.88 -16.34
N LEU A 143 0.95 7.83 -15.48
CA LEU A 143 1.09 9.25 -15.84
C LEU A 143 2.46 9.57 -16.42
N TYR A 144 3.50 8.92 -15.92
CA TYR A 144 4.89 9.19 -16.24
C TYR A 144 5.65 7.91 -16.66
N PRO A 145 5.17 7.17 -17.69
CA PRO A 145 5.69 5.85 -18.01
C PRO A 145 7.18 5.82 -18.39
N GLU A 146 7.67 6.91 -18.98
CA GLU A 146 9.06 7.02 -19.45
C GLU A 146 9.99 7.70 -18.42
N SER A 147 9.49 8.10 -17.25
CA SER A 147 10.36 8.66 -16.22
C SER A 147 11.37 7.62 -15.75
N ARG A 148 12.63 8.04 -15.61
CA ARG A 148 13.73 7.15 -15.22
C ARG A 148 13.82 7.06 -13.70
N LEU A 149 13.80 5.84 -13.19
CA LEU A 149 13.92 5.51 -11.77
C LEU A 149 15.21 4.70 -11.60
N THR A 150 16.11 5.18 -10.75
CA THR A 150 17.36 4.46 -10.45
C THR A 150 17.24 3.77 -9.11
N LEU A 151 17.36 2.45 -9.09
CA LEU A 151 17.51 1.66 -7.88
C LEU A 151 18.87 1.93 -7.25
N LEU A 152 18.92 1.97 -5.92
CA LEU A 152 20.20 2.13 -5.21
C LEU A 152 21.01 0.82 -5.22
N PHE A 153 20.33 -0.31 -5.09
CA PHE A 153 20.94 -1.63 -5.11
C PHE A 153 20.04 -2.67 -5.81
N PRO A 154 20.52 -3.31 -6.87
CA PRO A 154 21.70 -2.92 -7.68
C PRO A 154 21.47 -1.56 -8.36
N PRO A 155 22.50 -0.80 -8.73
CA PRO A 155 22.35 0.51 -9.38
C PRO A 155 21.89 0.36 -10.83
N VAL A 156 20.61 0.06 -11.00
CA VAL A 156 19.94 -0.13 -12.29
C VAL A 156 18.93 0.97 -12.51
N THR A 157 18.94 1.57 -13.70
CA THR A 157 17.97 2.58 -14.11
C THR A 157 16.93 1.93 -15.02
N LEU A 158 15.66 2.03 -14.62
CA LEU A 158 14.50 1.53 -15.37
C LEU A 158 13.53 2.69 -15.64
N THR A 159 12.72 2.59 -16.69
CA THR A 159 11.57 3.48 -16.80
C THR A 159 10.47 3.05 -15.84
N ALA A 160 9.64 3.99 -15.38
CA ALA A 160 8.61 3.72 -14.37
C ALA A 160 7.67 2.58 -14.77
N LYS A 161 7.31 2.46 -16.05
CA LYS A 161 6.49 1.36 -16.55
C LYS A 161 7.15 -0.01 -16.33
N TRP A 162 8.44 -0.15 -16.64
CA TRP A 162 9.16 -1.41 -16.45
C TRP A 162 9.43 -1.69 -14.97
N PHE A 163 9.76 -0.65 -14.20
CA PHE A 163 9.89 -0.77 -12.75
C PHE A 163 8.65 -1.42 -12.14
N VAL A 164 7.45 -0.86 -12.38
CA VAL A 164 6.22 -1.37 -11.80
C VAL A 164 5.86 -2.76 -12.32
N LEU A 165 6.06 -3.04 -13.61
CA LEU A 165 5.76 -4.37 -14.18
C LEU A 165 6.68 -5.46 -13.61
N ILE A 166 7.98 -5.18 -13.45
CA ILE A 166 8.94 -6.13 -12.86
C ILE A 166 8.58 -6.38 -11.40
N PHE A 167 8.32 -5.33 -10.61
CA PHE A 167 7.92 -5.51 -9.22
C PHE A 167 6.58 -6.26 -9.08
N ALA A 168 5.59 -5.98 -9.94
CA ALA A 168 4.35 -6.75 -9.97
C ALA A 168 4.60 -8.24 -10.27
N GLY A 169 5.50 -8.54 -11.20
CA GLY A 169 5.90 -9.91 -11.52
C GLY A 169 6.60 -10.62 -10.34
N ILE A 170 7.49 -9.91 -9.64
CA ILE A 170 8.16 -10.41 -8.42
C ILE A 170 7.13 -10.70 -7.33
N GLU A 171 6.20 -9.77 -7.06
CA GLU A 171 5.14 -9.94 -6.07
C GLU A 171 4.23 -11.13 -6.39
N LEU A 172 3.86 -11.29 -7.66
CA LEU A 172 3.05 -12.43 -8.09
C LEU A 172 3.81 -13.75 -7.91
N PHE A 173 5.07 -13.80 -8.35
CA PHE A 173 5.91 -14.99 -8.21
C PHE A 173 6.09 -15.37 -6.74
N ALA A 174 6.44 -14.41 -5.89
CA ALA A 174 6.63 -14.64 -4.46
C ALA A 174 5.33 -15.06 -3.75
N GLY A 175 4.20 -14.45 -4.11
CA GLY A 175 2.89 -14.81 -3.58
C GLY A 175 2.47 -16.25 -3.95
N VAL A 176 2.71 -16.67 -5.20
CA VAL A 176 2.34 -18.01 -5.68
C VAL A 176 3.29 -19.08 -5.15
N THR A 177 4.58 -18.80 -5.04
CA THR A 177 5.57 -19.76 -4.54
C THR A 177 5.68 -19.81 -3.03
N GLY A 178 5.03 -18.88 -2.31
CA GLY A 178 5.12 -18.76 -0.85
C GLY A 178 6.49 -18.34 -0.35
N THR A 179 7.34 -17.75 -1.21
CA THR A 179 8.63 -17.23 -0.82
C THR A 179 8.51 -15.87 -0.14
N GLY A 180 9.31 -15.62 0.91
CA GLY A 180 9.24 -14.40 1.70
C GLY A 180 8.07 -14.39 2.68
N GLU A 181 7.37 -13.26 2.83
CA GLU A 181 6.22 -13.11 3.75
C GLU A 181 4.91 -13.69 3.18
N GLY A 182 4.98 -14.47 2.11
CA GLY A 182 3.86 -15.24 1.57
C GLY A 182 2.66 -14.41 1.16
N ILE A 183 1.59 -14.43 1.95
CA ILE A 183 0.28 -13.82 1.61
C ILE A 183 0.33 -12.28 1.49
N ALA A 184 1.29 -11.60 2.14
CA ALA A 184 1.41 -10.13 2.08
C ALA A 184 1.63 -9.60 0.65
N HIS A 185 2.24 -10.41 -0.24
CA HIS A 185 2.41 -10.07 -1.65
C HIS A 185 1.08 -9.79 -2.37
N PHE A 186 0.00 -10.47 -1.97
CA PHE A 186 -1.33 -10.24 -2.56
C PHE A 186 -1.95 -8.90 -2.14
N ALA A 187 -1.56 -8.32 -1.00
CA ALA A 187 -1.93 -6.95 -0.67
C ALA A 187 -1.31 -5.95 -1.65
N HIS A 188 -0.02 -6.13 -2.01
CA HIS A 188 0.66 -5.30 -3.00
C HIS A 188 0.01 -5.40 -4.38
N LEU A 189 -0.27 -6.62 -4.83
CA LEU A 189 -1.00 -6.87 -6.10
C LEU A 189 -2.41 -6.27 -6.08
N GLY A 190 -3.11 -6.31 -4.95
CA GLY A 190 -4.39 -5.65 -4.77
C GLY A 190 -4.28 -4.14 -4.96
N GLY A 191 -3.29 -3.50 -4.34
CA GLY A 191 -3.02 -2.09 -4.52
C GLY A 191 -2.76 -1.72 -5.99
N LEU A 192 -1.93 -2.48 -6.69
CA LEU A 192 -1.66 -2.31 -8.11
C LEU A 192 -2.94 -2.44 -8.96
N LEU A 193 -3.74 -3.47 -8.73
CA LEU A 193 -4.96 -3.75 -9.49
C LEU A 193 -6.00 -2.63 -9.33
N PHE A 194 -6.31 -2.26 -8.08
CA PHE A 194 -7.29 -1.21 -7.80
C PHE A 194 -6.78 0.17 -8.21
N GLY A 195 -5.47 0.43 -8.08
CA GLY A 195 -4.84 1.65 -8.58
C GLY A 195 -4.94 1.77 -10.10
N TRP A 196 -4.59 0.71 -10.82
CA TRP A 196 -4.74 0.65 -12.27
C TRP A 196 -6.19 0.86 -12.71
N ALA A 197 -7.13 0.13 -12.10
CA ALA A 197 -8.55 0.21 -12.45
C ALA A 197 -9.12 1.62 -12.23
N LEU A 198 -8.80 2.27 -11.10
CA LEU A 198 -9.27 3.61 -10.78
C LEU A 198 -8.67 4.68 -11.72
N MET A 199 -7.37 4.61 -11.99
CA MET A 199 -6.71 5.51 -12.96
C MET A 199 -7.27 5.33 -14.37
N TYR A 200 -7.47 4.09 -14.81
CA TYR A 200 -8.08 3.77 -16.10
C TYR A 200 -9.50 4.34 -16.19
N TYR A 201 -10.33 4.14 -15.16
CA TYR A 201 -11.68 4.71 -15.10
C TYR A 201 -11.67 6.23 -15.19
N TRP A 202 -10.82 6.92 -14.41
CA TRP A 202 -10.73 8.38 -14.46
C TRP A 202 -10.26 8.91 -15.81
N ARG A 203 -9.32 8.22 -16.44
CA ARG A 203 -8.84 8.57 -17.80
C ARG A 203 -9.96 8.43 -18.84
N ARG A 204 -10.67 7.30 -18.84
CA ARG A 204 -11.76 7.02 -19.79
C ARG A 204 -12.95 7.94 -19.60
N SER A 205 -13.32 8.26 -18.36
CA SER A 205 -14.45 9.15 -18.02
C SER A 205 -14.12 10.64 -18.15
N GLY A 206 -12.90 11.01 -18.54
CA GLY A 206 -12.44 12.40 -18.59
C GLY A 206 -12.34 13.08 -17.22
N ARG A 207 -12.46 12.30 -16.13
CA ARG A 207 -12.43 12.84 -14.76
C ARG A 207 -11.02 13.10 -14.23
N LEU A 208 -9.99 12.54 -14.88
CA LEU A 208 -8.61 12.67 -14.40
C LEU A 208 -8.18 14.14 -14.27
N TRP A 209 -8.56 14.97 -15.23
CA TRP A 209 -8.14 16.39 -15.33
C TRP A 209 -9.23 17.38 -14.89
N ARG A 210 -10.42 16.93 -14.50
CA ARG A 210 -11.45 17.81 -13.94
C ARG A 210 -11.10 18.15 -12.51
N ARG A 211 -10.99 19.43 -12.21
CA ARG A 211 -10.79 19.95 -10.85
C ARG A 211 -12.07 19.86 -10.01
#